data_b8064be535b0bb1bdb17bdeae971d8cf
#
_entry.id   b8064be535b0bb1bdb17bdeae971d8cf
#
_cell.length_a   1.000
_cell.length_b   1.000
_cell.length_c   1.000
_cell.angle_alpha   90.00
_cell.angle_beta   90.00
_cell.angle_gamma   90.00
#
_symmetry.space_group_name_H-M   'P 1'
#
loop_
_entity.id
_entity.type
_entity.pdbx_description
1 polymer ?
#
loop_
_entity_poly.entity_id
_entity_poly.type
_entity_poly.pdbx_seq_one_letter_code
_entity_poly.pdbx_strand_id
1 'polypeptide(L)'
;MKRIGIVAVVLSAALTLGCRGNGRDDTNRPAAGDTPAVGTAGERPAADRDRDVGMLARKWVEDRMKDGMTEVKLGELASQKAQSADVKAFGRMMVQDHTKAGNELKQLASKHNITPPADLDDDHRDKVDRLSKHQGAEFDREYINTMVDDHEKTVNALEDRLDKEGDNDNPRYTPKKTDNAFEMELNEWAAKAIPTVRQHLSKAKQLDQKLDRRTTDNR
;
A
#
# COMPACT_ATOMS: atom_id res chain seq x y z
N MET A 1 47.36 4.63 15.02
CA MET A 1 47.60 3.66 16.09
C MET A 1 46.79 4.08 17.31
N LYS A 2 45.68 3.48 17.59
CA LYS A 2 45.04 3.41 18.92
C LYS A 2 44.08 2.23 18.92
N ARG A 3 44.24 1.41 19.95
CA ARG A 3 43.84 0.02 20.04
C ARG A 3 42.40 -0.17 20.53
N ILE A 4 41.81 -1.18 19.99
CA ILE A 4 40.67 -2.03 20.31
C ILE A 4 40.54 -2.31 21.81
N GLY A 5 39.32 -2.20 22.35
CA GLY A 5 38.93 -2.74 23.64
C GLY A 5 37.69 -3.63 23.48
N ILE A 6 37.95 -4.94 23.51
CA ILE A 6 36.91 -6.00 23.58
C ILE A 6 36.54 -6.16 25.06
N VAL A 7 35.27 -6.08 25.39
CA VAL A 7 34.75 -6.53 26.69
C VAL A 7 33.79 -7.67 26.45
N ALA A 8 34.24 -8.86 26.84
CA ALA A 8 33.46 -10.06 27.00
C ALA A 8 32.81 -10.05 28.38
N VAL A 9 31.52 -10.31 28.49
CA VAL A 9 30.81 -10.63 29.73
C VAL A 9 30.18 -12.00 29.64
N VAL A 10 30.54 -12.78 30.65
CA VAL A 10 30.37 -14.20 30.83
C VAL A 10 28.95 -14.55 31.29
N LEU A 11 28.47 -15.69 30.82
CA LEU A 11 27.30 -16.45 31.26
C LEU A 11 27.34 -16.83 32.74
N SER A 12 26.18 -16.78 33.39
CA SER A 12 25.97 -17.59 34.59
C SER A 12 24.56 -18.22 34.52
N ALA A 13 24.56 -19.54 34.43
CA ALA A 13 23.42 -20.42 34.57
C ALA A 13 23.16 -20.71 36.04
N ALA A 14 21.90 -20.69 36.46
CA ALA A 14 21.47 -21.32 37.72
C ALA A 14 20.28 -22.26 37.45
N LEU A 15 20.55 -23.53 37.54
CA LEU A 15 19.58 -24.60 37.69
C LEU A 15 19.10 -24.63 39.14
N THR A 16 17.79 -24.73 39.36
CA THR A 16 17.24 -25.30 40.60
C THR A 16 16.19 -26.36 40.28
N LEU A 17 16.53 -27.55 40.69
CA LEU A 17 15.64 -28.76 40.76
C LEU A 17 14.94 -28.78 42.11
N GLY A 18 13.65 -29.19 42.13
CA GLY A 18 12.93 -29.47 43.39
C GLY A 18 11.53 -29.96 43.16
N CYS A 19 11.33 -31.20 43.12
CA CYS A 19 10.59 -32.22 43.89
C CYS A 19 9.07 -32.10 43.96
N ARG A 20 8.41 -32.96 43.25
CA ARG A 20 7.67 -34.18 43.60
C ARG A 20 6.79 -34.11 44.88
N GLY A 21 5.46 -34.19 44.72
CA GLY A 21 4.48 -34.49 45.74
C GLY A 21 3.25 -35.12 45.13
N ASN A 22 3.09 -36.41 45.42
CA ASN A 22 2.01 -37.31 45.02
C ASN A 22 0.91 -37.29 46.09
N GLY A 23 -0.34 -37.20 45.73
CA GLY A 23 -1.46 -37.33 46.66
C GLY A 23 -2.78 -37.55 45.91
N ARG A 24 -3.20 -38.80 45.77
CA ARG A 24 -4.55 -39.18 45.41
C ARG A 24 -5.44 -38.97 46.61
N ASP A 25 -6.64 -38.46 46.37
CA ASP A 25 -7.85 -39.05 47.00
C ASP A 25 -9.12 -38.71 46.21
N ASP A 26 -9.90 -39.75 46.02
CA ASP A 26 -11.19 -39.81 45.38
C ASP A 26 -12.31 -39.25 46.28
N THR A 27 -13.41 -39.00 45.61
CA THR A 27 -14.82 -38.99 45.97
C THR A 27 -15.52 -37.64 46.04
N ASN A 28 -16.34 -37.33 45.14
CA ASN A 28 -17.79 -37.33 45.16
C ASN A 28 -18.40 -36.48 44.04
N ARG A 29 -19.21 -37.08 43.18
CA ARG A 29 -20.14 -36.45 42.27
C ARG A 29 -21.52 -36.44 42.96
N PRO A 30 -22.50 -35.54 42.77
CA PRO A 30 -23.06 -35.24 41.45
C PRO A 30 -23.67 -33.84 41.23
N ALA A 31 -23.95 -33.64 39.96
CA ALA A 31 -25.16 -33.11 39.32
C ALA A 31 -25.26 -31.64 38.95
N ALA A 32 -25.26 -31.47 37.65
CA ALA A 32 -26.23 -30.77 36.80
C ALA A 32 -26.26 -29.22 36.80
N GLY A 33 -25.92 -28.70 35.63
CA GLY A 33 -26.16 -27.31 35.26
C GLY A 33 -25.33 -26.90 34.07
N ASP A 34 -25.34 -27.66 32.94
CA ASP A 34 -24.75 -27.21 31.68
C ASP A 34 -25.64 -26.14 31.05
N THR A 35 -25.36 -24.90 31.33
CA THR A 35 -25.61 -23.82 30.38
C THR A 35 -24.31 -23.60 29.63
N PRO A 36 -24.30 -23.72 28.29
CA PRO A 36 -23.10 -23.34 27.52
C PRO A 36 -22.87 -21.86 27.75
N ALA A 37 -21.78 -21.54 28.43
CA ALA A 37 -21.26 -20.21 28.43
C ALA A 37 -21.03 -19.81 26.97
N VAL A 38 -21.83 -18.86 26.47
CA VAL A 38 -21.55 -18.15 25.24
C VAL A 38 -20.20 -17.52 25.48
N GLY A 39 -19.15 -18.10 24.92
CA GLY A 39 -17.80 -17.58 24.94
C GLY A 39 -17.84 -16.21 24.30
N THR A 40 -17.71 -15.18 25.11
CA THR A 40 -17.34 -13.86 24.63
C THR A 40 -16.06 -14.05 23.83
N ALA A 41 -16.13 -13.79 22.52
CA ALA A 41 -14.94 -13.81 21.67
C ALA A 41 -13.88 -12.96 22.35
N GLY A 42 -12.87 -13.62 22.93
CA GLY A 42 -11.82 -12.98 23.72
C GLY A 42 -11.17 -11.91 22.88
N GLU A 43 -11.20 -10.70 23.36
CA GLU A 43 -10.52 -9.57 22.76
C GLU A 43 -9.03 -9.91 22.62
N ARG A 44 -8.50 -9.91 21.38
CA ARG A 44 -7.09 -10.24 21.14
C ARG A 44 -6.18 -9.27 21.90
N PRO A 45 -5.03 -9.73 22.44
CA PRO A 45 -4.06 -8.88 23.11
C PRO A 45 -3.67 -7.65 22.29
N ALA A 46 -3.49 -6.50 22.93
CA ALA A 46 -3.11 -5.26 22.25
C ALA A 46 -1.83 -5.43 21.39
N ALA A 47 -0.83 -6.16 21.90
CA ALA A 47 0.42 -6.42 21.19
C ALA A 47 0.22 -7.20 19.86
N ASP A 48 -0.77 -8.09 19.79
CA ASP A 48 -1.08 -8.80 18.54
C ASP A 48 -1.82 -7.89 17.56
N ARG A 49 -2.70 -7.03 18.04
CA ARG A 49 -3.37 -5.99 17.22
C ARG A 49 -2.35 -5.01 16.63
N ASP A 50 -1.40 -4.51 17.42
CA ASP A 50 -0.36 -3.60 16.95
C ASP A 50 0.56 -4.25 15.89
N ARG A 51 0.84 -5.57 16.06
CA ARG A 51 1.61 -6.33 15.07
C ARG A 51 0.87 -6.49 13.75
N ASP A 52 -0.44 -6.82 13.82
CA ASP A 52 -1.30 -6.96 12.64
C ASP A 52 -1.44 -5.62 11.89
N VAL A 53 -1.66 -4.52 12.60
CA VAL A 53 -1.71 -3.17 12.03
C VAL A 53 -0.39 -2.83 11.34
N GLY A 54 0.74 -3.11 11.99
CA GLY A 54 2.06 -2.89 11.40
C GLY A 54 2.30 -3.69 10.12
N MET A 55 1.81 -4.94 10.03
CA MET A 55 1.93 -5.76 8.82
C MET A 55 1.07 -5.21 7.67
N LEU A 56 -0.17 -4.81 7.95
CA LEU A 56 -1.06 -4.22 6.95
C LEU A 56 -0.50 -2.91 6.39
N ALA A 57 0.02 -2.06 7.26
CA ALA A 57 0.65 -0.81 6.86
C ALA A 57 1.89 -1.03 5.97
N ARG A 58 2.74 -1.99 6.33
CA ARG A 58 3.91 -2.39 5.51
C ARG A 58 3.49 -2.85 4.13
N LYS A 59 2.53 -3.78 4.07
CA LYS A 59 2.01 -4.28 2.79
C LYS A 59 1.43 -3.14 1.95
N TRP A 60 0.66 -2.24 2.55
CA TRP A 60 0.09 -1.10 1.85
C TRP A 60 1.19 -0.22 1.20
N VAL A 61 2.27 0.07 1.93
CA VAL A 61 3.41 0.84 1.42
C VAL A 61 4.10 0.12 0.26
N GLU A 62 4.35 -1.19 0.42
CA GLU A 62 4.96 -2.01 -0.63
C GLU A 62 4.11 -2.03 -1.91
N ASP A 63 2.80 -2.21 -1.78
CA ASP A 63 1.86 -2.20 -2.91
C ASP A 63 1.89 -0.82 -3.61
N ARG A 64 1.78 0.29 -2.86
CA ARG A 64 1.83 1.65 -3.44
C ARG A 64 3.16 1.95 -4.12
N MET A 65 4.28 1.43 -3.60
CA MET A 65 5.58 1.57 -4.28
C MET A 65 5.63 0.80 -5.60
N LYS A 66 5.12 -0.43 -5.66
CA LYS A 66 5.08 -1.23 -6.89
C LYS A 66 4.15 -0.62 -7.93
N ASP A 67 2.98 -0.15 -7.52
CA ASP A 67 2.07 0.58 -8.40
C ASP A 67 2.76 1.82 -8.99
N GLY A 68 3.37 2.66 -8.15
CA GLY A 68 4.08 3.85 -8.62
C GLY A 68 5.25 3.54 -9.56
N MET A 69 6.03 2.48 -9.29
CA MET A 69 7.10 2.02 -10.19
C MET A 69 6.54 1.54 -11.53
N THR A 70 5.39 0.88 -11.51
CA THR A 70 4.69 0.44 -12.74
C THR A 70 4.23 1.63 -13.55
N GLU A 71 3.61 2.63 -12.92
CA GLU A 71 3.12 3.83 -13.58
C GLU A 71 4.26 4.66 -14.17
N VAL A 72 5.45 4.70 -13.54
CA VAL A 72 6.66 5.28 -14.14
C VAL A 72 7.03 4.54 -15.44
N LYS A 73 7.13 3.21 -15.42
CA LYS A 73 7.46 2.41 -16.61
C LYS A 73 6.41 2.56 -17.73
N LEU A 74 5.12 2.55 -17.38
CA LEU A 74 4.02 2.77 -18.33
C LEU A 74 4.05 4.19 -18.91
N GLY A 75 4.38 5.19 -18.10
CA GLY A 75 4.55 6.58 -18.54
C GLY A 75 5.73 6.77 -19.48
N GLU A 76 6.84 6.07 -19.24
CA GLU A 76 8.00 6.03 -20.15
C GLU A 76 7.61 5.43 -21.51
N LEU A 77 6.89 4.31 -21.52
CA LEU A 77 6.35 3.71 -22.74
C LEU A 77 5.44 4.69 -23.49
N ALA A 78 4.53 5.37 -22.77
CA ALA A 78 3.62 6.36 -23.37
C ALA A 78 4.36 7.53 -23.96
N SER A 79 5.39 8.04 -23.31
CA SER A 79 6.20 9.15 -23.82
C SER A 79 6.89 8.81 -25.14
N GLN A 80 7.22 7.54 -25.39
CA GLN A 80 7.91 7.03 -26.57
C GLN A 80 6.93 6.56 -27.65
N LYS A 81 5.96 5.70 -27.31
CA LYS A 81 5.13 4.95 -28.24
C LYS A 81 3.79 5.59 -28.59
N ALA A 82 3.23 6.43 -27.71
CA ALA A 82 1.92 7.03 -27.95
C ALA A 82 1.87 7.77 -29.29
N GLN A 83 0.76 7.68 -29.98
CA GLN A 83 0.51 8.45 -31.20
C GLN A 83 0.06 9.87 -30.87
N SER A 84 -0.81 9.99 -29.89
CA SER A 84 -1.34 11.28 -29.44
C SER A 84 -0.29 12.09 -28.66
N ALA A 85 -0.08 13.36 -29.06
CA ALA A 85 0.78 14.27 -28.32
C ALA A 85 0.29 14.50 -26.87
N ASP A 86 -1.02 14.49 -26.65
CA ASP A 86 -1.61 14.65 -25.33
C ASP A 86 -1.32 13.42 -24.43
N VAL A 87 -1.39 12.20 -25.00
CA VAL A 87 -1.05 10.96 -24.28
C VAL A 87 0.45 10.94 -23.94
N LYS A 88 1.33 11.36 -24.89
CA LYS A 88 2.76 11.53 -24.59
C LYS A 88 3.01 12.51 -23.44
N ALA A 89 2.31 13.64 -23.44
CA ALA A 89 2.44 14.66 -22.39
C ALA A 89 1.96 14.12 -21.03
N PHE A 90 0.85 13.39 -21.03
CA PHE A 90 0.33 12.70 -19.84
C PHE A 90 1.32 11.65 -19.32
N GLY A 91 1.92 10.83 -20.20
CA GLY A 91 2.96 9.88 -19.82
C GLY A 91 4.16 10.53 -19.12
N ARG A 92 4.65 11.67 -19.64
CA ARG A 92 5.74 12.41 -18.97
C ARG A 92 5.34 12.94 -17.60
N MET A 93 4.10 13.41 -17.43
CA MET A 93 3.57 13.84 -16.14
C MET A 93 3.54 12.66 -15.15
N MET A 94 3.07 11.47 -15.57
CA MET A 94 3.10 10.27 -14.75
C MET A 94 4.52 9.93 -14.27
N VAL A 95 5.50 9.94 -15.17
CA VAL A 95 6.91 9.70 -14.80
C VAL A 95 7.39 10.68 -13.72
N GLN A 96 7.14 11.96 -13.91
CA GLN A 96 7.60 13.00 -12.97
C GLN A 96 6.96 12.84 -11.59
N ASP A 97 5.64 12.75 -11.54
CA ASP A 97 4.89 12.82 -10.29
C ASP A 97 5.01 11.50 -9.50
N HIS A 98 4.97 10.33 -10.17
CA HIS A 98 5.13 9.03 -9.51
C HIS A 98 6.58 8.77 -9.08
N THR A 99 7.59 9.30 -9.78
CA THR A 99 8.98 9.27 -9.29
C THR A 99 9.12 10.05 -7.99
N LYS A 100 8.52 11.25 -7.92
CA LYS A 100 8.53 12.07 -6.70
C LYS A 100 7.82 11.37 -5.55
N ALA A 101 6.59 10.91 -5.76
CA ALA A 101 5.80 10.21 -4.75
C ALA A 101 6.51 8.93 -4.26
N GLY A 102 7.10 8.15 -5.17
CA GLY A 102 7.87 6.95 -4.85
C GLY A 102 9.10 7.26 -3.98
N ASN A 103 9.80 8.38 -4.22
CA ASN A 103 10.92 8.79 -3.39
C ASN A 103 10.47 9.21 -1.98
N GLU A 104 9.34 9.87 -1.85
CA GLU A 104 8.75 10.22 -0.54
C GLU A 104 8.36 8.96 0.24
N LEU A 105 7.69 7.99 -0.41
CA LEU A 105 7.36 6.70 0.21
C LEU A 105 8.60 5.89 0.61
N LYS A 106 9.66 5.91 -0.21
CA LYS A 106 10.94 5.27 0.14
C LYS A 106 11.56 5.86 1.40
N GLN A 107 11.53 7.18 1.55
CA GLN A 107 12.03 7.85 2.76
C GLN A 107 11.21 7.45 3.99
N LEU A 108 9.89 7.45 3.87
CA LEU A 108 8.99 7.04 4.94
C LEU A 108 9.20 5.56 5.31
N ALA A 109 9.28 4.65 4.34
CA ALA A 109 9.55 3.24 4.55
C ALA A 109 10.88 3.02 5.28
N SER A 110 11.95 3.70 4.85
CA SER A 110 13.27 3.61 5.46
C SER A 110 13.27 4.07 6.93
N LYS A 111 12.52 5.11 7.26
CA LYS A 111 12.34 5.60 8.64
C LYS A 111 11.74 4.54 9.56
N HIS A 112 10.90 3.67 9.01
CA HIS A 112 10.23 2.59 9.74
C HIS A 112 10.83 1.20 9.51
N ASN A 113 12.08 1.13 9.05
CA ASN A 113 12.81 -0.12 8.78
C ASN A 113 12.06 -1.06 7.82
N ILE A 114 11.38 -0.49 6.81
CA ILE A 114 10.75 -1.22 5.72
C ILE A 114 11.68 -1.15 4.53
N THR A 115 12.08 -2.31 4.00
CA THR A 115 12.89 -2.39 2.80
C THR A 115 12.01 -2.13 1.58
N PRO A 116 12.27 -1.07 0.79
CA PRO A 116 11.54 -0.84 -0.45
C PRO A 116 11.70 -2.01 -1.42
N PRO A 117 10.68 -2.32 -2.25
CA PRO A 117 10.82 -3.31 -3.31
C PRO A 117 11.94 -2.89 -4.27
N ALA A 118 12.80 -3.85 -4.62
CA ALA A 118 13.92 -3.60 -5.54
C ALA A 118 13.45 -3.59 -7.00
N ASP A 119 12.37 -4.32 -7.33
CA ASP A 119 11.81 -4.46 -8.68
C ASP A 119 10.30 -4.75 -8.60
N LEU A 120 9.66 -4.78 -9.77
CA LEU A 120 8.27 -5.18 -9.93
C LEU A 120 8.12 -6.69 -9.68
N ASP A 121 6.99 -7.11 -9.13
CA ASP A 121 6.57 -8.51 -9.15
C ASP A 121 6.03 -8.92 -10.53
N ASP A 122 5.66 -10.19 -10.67
CA ASP A 122 5.24 -10.75 -11.96
C ASP A 122 3.99 -10.06 -12.51
N ASP A 123 2.99 -9.80 -11.67
CA ASP A 123 1.74 -9.16 -12.11
C ASP A 123 1.99 -7.75 -12.68
N HIS A 124 2.86 -6.98 -12.05
CA HIS A 124 3.20 -5.63 -12.50
C HIS A 124 4.09 -5.66 -13.76
N ARG A 125 5.03 -6.62 -13.85
CA ARG A 125 5.81 -6.84 -15.08
C ARG A 125 4.91 -7.20 -16.25
N ASP A 126 3.98 -8.14 -16.04
CA ASP A 126 3.03 -8.58 -17.07
C ASP A 126 2.15 -7.43 -17.58
N LYS A 127 1.76 -6.50 -16.69
CA LYS A 127 1.01 -5.30 -17.07
C LYS A 127 1.84 -4.43 -18.05
N VAL A 128 3.10 -4.16 -17.72
CA VAL A 128 4.02 -3.40 -18.57
C VAL A 128 4.23 -4.12 -19.92
N ASP A 129 4.47 -5.42 -19.89
CA ASP A 129 4.72 -6.24 -21.06
C ASP A 129 3.49 -6.30 -21.99
N ARG A 130 2.29 -6.43 -21.44
CA ARG A 130 1.04 -6.38 -22.24
C ARG A 130 0.93 -5.06 -22.98
N LEU A 131 1.07 -3.94 -22.26
CA LEU A 131 0.96 -2.63 -22.89
C LEU A 131 2.06 -2.38 -23.92
N SER A 132 3.26 -2.90 -23.70
CA SER A 132 4.40 -2.73 -24.61
C SER A 132 4.17 -3.32 -26.01
N LYS A 133 3.24 -4.27 -26.16
CA LYS A 133 2.90 -4.92 -27.44
C LYS A 133 2.02 -4.08 -28.33
N HIS A 134 1.30 -3.11 -27.79
CA HIS A 134 0.42 -2.21 -28.54
C HIS A 134 1.21 -1.08 -29.21
N GLN A 135 0.63 -0.49 -30.27
CA GLN A 135 1.21 0.59 -31.05
C GLN A 135 0.13 1.61 -31.45
N GLY A 136 0.55 2.84 -31.73
CA GLY A 136 -0.31 3.86 -32.32
C GLY A 136 -1.57 4.16 -31.50
N ALA A 137 -2.73 4.25 -32.16
CA ALA A 137 -3.99 4.57 -31.51
C ALA A 137 -4.47 3.47 -30.54
N GLU A 138 -4.12 2.22 -30.79
CA GLU A 138 -4.43 1.11 -29.88
C GLU A 138 -3.64 1.27 -28.57
N PHE A 139 -2.35 1.57 -28.66
CA PHE A 139 -1.52 1.89 -27.50
C PHE A 139 -2.13 3.03 -26.67
N ASP A 140 -2.52 4.13 -27.34
CA ASP A 140 -3.09 5.30 -26.66
C ASP A 140 -4.32 4.92 -25.82
N ARG A 141 -5.24 4.12 -26.39
CA ARG A 141 -6.45 3.67 -25.68
C ARG A 141 -6.12 2.75 -24.51
N GLU A 142 -5.33 1.70 -24.74
CA GLU A 142 -4.98 0.75 -23.69
C GLU A 142 -4.22 1.40 -22.53
N TYR A 143 -3.31 2.34 -22.85
CA TYR A 143 -2.62 3.13 -21.84
C TYR A 143 -3.59 3.97 -21.00
N ILE A 144 -4.48 4.74 -21.66
CA ILE A 144 -5.40 5.62 -20.95
C ILE A 144 -6.42 4.82 -20.13
N ASN A 145 -6.95 3.71 -20.65
CA ASN A 145 -7.84 2.81 -19.90
C ASN A 145 -7.12 2.27 -18.65
N THR A 146 -5.88 1.80 -18.81
CA THR A 146 -5.05 1.35 -17.69
C THR A 146 -4.87 2.44 -16.64
N MET A 147 -4.61 3.69 -17.06
CA MET A 147 -4.45 4.81 -16.15
C MET A 147 -5.74 5.18 -15.42
N VAL A 148 -6.89 5.10 -16.08
CA VAL A 148 -8.19 5.30 -15.40
C VAL A 148 -8.38 4.25 -14.31
N ASP A 149 -8.24 2.97 -14.64
CA ASP A 149 -8.46 1.86 -13.70
C ASP A 149 -7.49 1.91 -12.50
N ASP A 150 -6.21 2.16 -12.75
CA ASP A 150 -5.19 2.17 -11.70
C ASP A 150 -5.35 3.38 -10.78
N HIS A 151 -5.69 4.55 -11.34
CA HIS A 151 -5.93 5.75 -10.54
C HIS A 151 -7.23 5.68 -9.74
N GLU A 152 -8.30 5.03 -10.23
CA GLU A 152 -9.51 4.78 -9.44
C GLU A 152 -9.19 3.91 -8.21
N LYS A 153 -8.44 2.83 -8.40
CA LYS A 153 -7.97 1.97 -7.29
C LYS A 153 -7.10 2.74 -6.31
N THR A 154 -6.18 3.57 -6.81
CA THR A 154 -5.28 4.36 -5.97
C THR A 154 -6.04 5.43 -5.19
N VAL A 155 -7.02 6.13 -5.80
CA VAL A 155 -7.90 7.07 -5.09
C VAL A 155 -8.59 6.38 -3.93
N ASN A 156 -9.22 5.21 -4.17
CA ASN A 156 -9.90 4.45 -3.12
C ASN A 156 -8.91 4.06 -1.99
N ALA A 157 -7.73 3.56 -2.34
CA ALA A 157 -6.73 3.17 -1.35
C ALA A 157 -6.19 4.36 -0.51
N LEU A 158 -6.16 5.56 -1.08
CA LEU A 158 -5.82 6.78 -0.34
C LEU A 158 -6.99 7.25 0.52
N GLU A 159 -8.22 7.24 0.00
CA GLU A 159 -9.43 7.61 0.72
C GLU A 159 -9.66 6.74 1.96
N ASP A 160 -9.30 5.46 1.91
CA ASP A 160 -9.36 4.55 3.06
C ASP A 160 -8.53 5.02 4.27
N ARG A 161 -7.52 5.89 4.05
CA ARG A 161 -6.65 6.47 5.07
C ARG A 161 -7.07 7.86 5.53
N LEU A 162 -8.16 8.39 4.99
CA LEU A 162 -8.55 9.78 5.15
C LEU A 162 -9.99 9.90 5.65
N ASP A 163 -10.23 10.93 6.42
CA ASP A 163 -11.58 11.42 6.71
C ASP A 163 -11.97 12.38 5.59
N LYS A 164 -13.17 12.19 5.05
CA LYS A 164 -13.72 13.00 3.96
C LYS A 164 -14.82 13.92 4.51
N GLU A 165 -14.66 15.21 4.28
CA GLU A 165 -15.64 16.23 4.60
C GLU A 165 -16.08 16.99 3.35
N GLY A 166 -17.29 17.56 3.38
CA GLY A 166 -17.85 18.33 2.26
C GLY A 166 -18.63 17.44 1.27
N ASP A 167 -18.97 18.02 0.13
CA ASP A 167 -19.70 17.35 -0.93
C ASP A 167 -18.74 16.57 -1.89
N ASN A 168 -19.34 15.81 -2.79
CA ASN A 168 -18.55 14.99 -3.72
C ASN A 168 -17.81 15.81 -4.79
N ASP A 169 -18.27 17.04 -5.05
CA ASP A 169 -17.68 17.90 -6.08
C ASP A 169 -16.43 18.61 -5.57
N ASN A 170 -16.37 18.90 -4.26
CA ASN A 170 -15.21 19.54 -3.63
C ASN A 170 -14.90 18.96 -2.25
N PRO A 171 -14.50 17.66 -2.18
CA PRO A 171 -14.20 17.01 -0.91
C PRO A 171 -12.92 17.56 -0.29
N ARG A 172 -12.97 17.75 1.04
CA ARG A 172 -11.78 17.96 1.86
C ARG A 172 -11.35 16.64 2.45
N TYR A 173 -10.07 16.33 2.36
CA TYR A 173 -9.48 15.13 2.93
C TYR A 173 -8.54 15.51 4.06
N THR A 174 -8.73 14.88 5.23
CA THR A 174 -7.85 15.03 6.39
C THR A 174 -7.33 13.66 6.82
N PRO A 175 -6.10 13.56 7.36
CA PRO A 175 -5.55 12.29 7.81
C PRO A 175 -6.41 11.67 8.92
N LYS A 176 -6.80 10.40 8.80
CA LYS A 176 -7.42 9.66 9.90
C LYS A 176 -6.51 9.64 11.11
N LYS A 177 -7.06 9.92 12.28
CA LYS A 177 -6.31 9.94 13.53
C LYS A 177 -6.04 8.52 14.02
N THR A 178 -4.83 8.28 14.50
CA THR A 178 -4.36 7.02 15.07
C THR A 178 -3.23 7.29 16.05
N ASP A 179 -3.09 6.44 17.06
CA ASP A 179 -1.99 6.50 18.02
C ASP A 179 -0.71 5.80 17.48
N ASN A 180 -0.82 5.06 16.39
CA ASN A 180 0.31 4.45 15.73
C ASN A 180 1.04 5.49 14.85
N ALA A 181 2.29 5.83 15.20
CA ALA A 181 3.06 6.86 14.51
C ALA A 181 3.28 6.56 13.03
N PHE A 182 3.51 5.30 12.67
CA PHE A 182 3.70 4.91 11.28
C PHE A 182 2.40 5.07 10.46
N GLU A 183 1.28 4.60 10.98
CA GLU A 183 -0.04 4.80 10.37
C GLU A 183 -0.35 6.29 10.21
N MET A 184 -0.04 7.11 11.22
CA MET A 184 -0.28 8.55 11.16
C MET A 184 0.52 9.20 10.01
N GLU A 185 1.80 8.87 9.86
CA GLU A 185 2.64 9.37 8.77
C GLU A 185 2.15 8.92 7.39
N LEU A 186 1.63 7.68 7.27
CA LEU A 186 1.01 7.20 6.03
C LEU A 186 -0.28 7.97 5.71
N ASN A 187 -1.11 8.24 6.71
CA ASN A 187 -2.34 9.02 6.53
C ASN A 187 -2.02 10.46 6.09
N GLU A 188 -0.98 11.08 6.68
CA GLU A 188 -0.49 12.39 6.27
C GLU A 188 0.07 12.39 4.84
N TRP A 189 0.82 11.35 4.46
CA TRP A 189 1.31 11.19 3.09
C TRP A 189 0.13 11.04 2.12
N ALA A 190 -0.87 10.21 2.45
CA ALA A 190 -2.07 10.01 1.63
C ALA A 190 -2.83 11.34 1.41
N ALA A 191 -2.98 12.16 2.47
CA ALA A 191 -3.63 13.46 2.37
C ALA A 191 -2.89 14.44 1.44
N LYS A 192 -1.56 14.35 1.37
CA LYS A 192 -0.75 15.15 0.42
C LYS A 192 -0.83 14.62 -1.01
N ALA A 193 -0.92 13.31 -1.20
CA ALA A 193 -0.90 12.66 -2.50
C ALA A 193 -2.26 12.72 -3.24
N ILE A 194 -3.38 12.62 -2.50
CA ILE A 194 -4.71 12.45 -3.11
C ILE A 194 -5.12 13.56 -4.08
N PRO A 195 -4.81 14.85 -3.90
CA PRO A 195 -5.16 15.87 -4.87
C PRO A 195 -4.49 15.63 -6.24
N THR A 196 -3.21 15.23 -6.25
CA THR A 196 -2.46 14.92 -7.48
C THR A 196 -3.05 13.69 -8.16
N VAL A 197 -3.32 12.60 -7.43
CA VAL A 197 -3.88 11.36 -7.99
C VAL A 197 -5.28 11.61 -8.57
N ARG A 198 -6.12 12.40 -7.91
CA ARG A 198 -7.43 12.80 -8.46
C ARG A 198 -7.32 13.66 -9.71
N GLN A 199 -6.32 14.53 -9.79
CA GLN A 199 -6.02 15.31 -11.00
C GLN A 199 -5.59 14.40 -12.16
N HIS A 200 -4.75 13.41 -11.90
CA HIS A 200 -4.35 12.40 -12.89
C HIS A 200 -5.58 11.63 -13.41
N LEU A 201 -6.43 11.13 -12.50
CA LEU A 201 -7.66 10.44 -12.86
C LEU A 201 -8.58 11.30 -13.73
N SER A 202 -8.79 12.55 -13.34
CA SER A 202 -9.61 13.49 -14.11
C SER A 202 -9.03 13.70 -15.52
N LYS A 203 -7.71 13.85 -15.63
CA LYS A 203 -7.03 14.03 -16.91
C LYS A 203 -7.09 12.77 -17.77
N ALA A 204 -6.89 11.59 -17.17
CA ALA A 204 -7.04 10.31 -17.88
C ALA A 204 -8.46 10.15 -18.45
N LYS A 205 -9.50 10.40 -17.66
CA LYS A 205 -10.92 10.38 -18.12
C LYS A 205 -11.20 11.38 -19.25
N GLN A 206 -10.61 12.56 -19.21
CA GLN A 206 -10.75 13.55 -20.31
C GLN A 206 -10.07 13.05 -21.59
N LEU A 207 -8.89 12.41 -21.48
CA LEU A 207 -8.20 11.84 -22.63
C LEU A 207 -8.95 10.66 -23.22
N ASP A 208 -9.50 9.79 -22.39
CA ASP A 208 -10.35 8.67 -22.79
C ASP A 208 -11.52 9.13 -23.67
N GLN A 209 -12.32 10.07 -23.17
CA GLN A 209 -13.42 10.69 -23.93
C GLN A 209 -12.98 11.35 -25.24
N LYS A 210 -11.76 11.90 -25.28
CA LYS A 210 -11.21 12.53 -26.49
C LYS A 210 -10.79 11.48 -27.53
N LEU A 211 -10.22 10.36 -27.09
CA LEU A 211 -9.83 9.25 -27.96
C LEU A 211 -11.07 8.55 -28.56
N ASP A 212 -12.12 8.36 -27.79
CA ASP A 212 -13.39 7.78 -28.25
C ASP A 212 -14.05 8.61 -29.35
N ARG A 213 -14.13 9.94 -29.17
CA ARG A 213 -14.69 10.85 -30.19
C ARG A 213 -13.93 10.78 -31.51
N ARG A 214 -12.59 10.70 -31.48
CA ARG A 214 -11.78 10.59 -32.70
C ARG A 214 -12.04 9.27 -33.46
N THR A 215 -12.42 8.22 -32.75
CA THR A 215 -12.74 6.92 -33.36
C THR A 215 -14.10 6.95 -34.06
N THR A 216 -15.07 7.69 -33.55
CA THR A 216 -16.41 7.84 -34.14
C THR A 216 -16.39 8.75 -35.36
N ASP A 217 -15.59 9.82 -35.35
CA ASP A 217 -15.50 10.79 -36.47
C ASP A 217 -14.77 10.23 -37.70
N ASN A 218 -13.97 9.15 -37.53
CA ASN A 218 -13.21 8.50 -38.62
C ASN A 218 -13.91 7.28 -39.23
N ARG A 219 -15.17 7.01 -38.87
CA ARG A 219 -16.02 5.96 -39.44
C ARG A 219 -17.06 6.55 -40.37
#